data_c91f62970d7c7f4d7092d3cb27f700ad
#
_entry.id   c91f62970d7c7f4d7092d3cb27f700ad
#
_cell.length_a   1.000
_cell.length_b   1.000
_cell.length_c   1.000
_cell.angle_alpha   90.00
_cell.angle_beta   90.00
_cell.angle_gamma   90.00
#
_symmetry.space_group_name_H-M   'P 1'
#
loop_
_entity.id
_entity.type
_entity.pdbx_description
1 polymer ?
#
loop_
_entity_poly.entity_id
_entity_poly.type
_entity_poly.pdbx_seq_one_letter_code
_entity_poly.pdbx_strand_id
1 'polypeptide(L)'
;MRGRNSRKCIGDRQASAVAASPRRRVAASVLSLAFCLLPPRAQAHHTPYFAFPCPAQNGIATSPSAGWGVNYKFENKRFYVPVIEIDLAADGSGEVHFQRGESDDQLDHKFKLQPATLARIRQLLEVTRFVEATDEYQADKDFSHLGWVTIAARQGKRQRQARFNYTQNLDIKELADIFRGIATEEIHLFDIETSEQFQPLDLPRLLDAIENDLKLQRITEPERLLTKLQEIANNPTQPLIAQNHARQIVSTIKKGKFKTTMRK
;
A
#
# COMPACT_ATOMS: atom_id res chain seq x y z
N MET A 1 9.87 -66.72 -6.27
CA MET A 1 10.37 -66.67 -7.68
C MET A 1 10.56 -65.23 -8.00
N ARG A 2 11.80 -64.76 -8.00
CA ARG A 2 12.70 -64.45 -9.14
C ARG A 2 11.97 -63.51 -10.12
N GLY A 3 12.42 -62.31 -10.51
CA GLY A 3 13.79 -61.86 -10.62
C GLY A 3 13.90 -60.38 -10.88
N ARG A 4 15.05 -59.91 -10.55
CA ARG A 4 15.84 -58.72 -10.86
C ARG A 4 15.87 -58.34 -12.33
N ASN A 5 16.05 -57.01 -12.60
CA ASN A 5 17.15 -56.42 -13.45
C ASN A 5 16.92 -54.91 -13.47
N SER A 6 17.73 -54.05 -12.95
CA SER A 6 19.07 -53.48 -13.24
C SER A 6 19.36 -53.15 -14.72
N ARG A 7 19.59 -51.81 -14.93
CA ARG A 7 20.66 -51.13 -15.74
C ARG A 7 20.26 -49.67 -15.92
N LYS A 8 20.91 -48.66 -15.34
CA LYS A 8 22.19 -47.98 -15.63
C LYS A 8 22.37 -47.55 -17.10
N CYS A 9 22.45 -46.24 -17.33
CA CYS A 9 23.34 -45.44 -18.22
C CYS A 9 23.06 -43.97 -17.90
N ILE A 10 23.89 -43.15 -17.37
CA ILE A 10 25.22 -42.55 -17.67
C ILE A 10 25.24 -41.88 -19.06
N GLY A 11 25.50 -40.58 -19.03
CA GLY A 11 25.92 -39.69 -20.12
C GLY A 11 25.05 -38.47 -20.23
N ASP A 12 25.48 -37.23 -20.39
CA ASP A 12 26.81 -36.65 -20.44
C ASP A 12 26.69 -35.15 -20.15
N ARG A 13 27.77 -34.58 -19.67
CA ARG A 13 28.02 -33.15 -19.48
C ARG A 13 28.00 -32.45 -20.84
N GLN A 14 27.32 -31.30 -20.91
CA GLN A 14 27.77 -30.24 -21.80
C GLN A 14 27.80 -28.90 -21.03
N ALA A 15 29.02 -28.49 -20.78
CA ALA A 15 29.37 -27.13 -20.40
C ALA A 15 29.30 -26.26 -21.66
N SER A 16 28.58 -25.16 -21.59
CA SER A 16 28.64 -24.14 -22.63
C SER A 16 28.98 -22.78 -22.00
N ALA A 17 30.04 -22.27 -22.54
CA ALA A 17 30.89 -21.15 -22.31
C ALA A 17 30.18 -19.84 -22.03
N VAL A 18 30.81 -19.14 -21.10
CA VAL A 18 30.69 -17.72 -20.79
C VAL A 18 31.14 -16.88 -21.99
N ALA A 19 30.27 -16.06 -22.53
CA ALA A 19 30.64 -15.00 -23.46
C ALA A 19 30.71 -13.66 -22.72
N ALA A 20 31.90 -13.17 -22.51
CA ALA A 20 32.21 -11.85 -21.99
C ALA A 20 31.95 -10.77 -23.03
N SER A 21 31.17 -9.76 -22.69
CA SER A 21 30.94 -8.56 -23.52
C SER A 21 31.89 -7.42 -23.11
N PRO A 22 32.46 -6.66 -24.07
CA PRO A 22 33.55 -5.73 -23.80
C PRO A 22 33.08 -4.40 -23.22
N ARG A 23 33.79 -3.96 -22.21
CA ARG A 23 33.74 -2.61 -21.62
C ARG A 23 34.16 -1.56 -22.66
N ARG A 24 33.25 -0.65 -23.05
CA ARG A 24 33.64 0.60 -23.69
C ARG A 24 34.04 1.64 -22.65
N ARG A 25 35.33 1.95 -22.63
CA ARG A 25 35.91 3.14 -21.98
C ARG A 25 35.59 4.34 -22.86
N VAL A 26 34.96 5.37 -22.33
CA VAL A 26 34.88 6.70 -22.94
C VAL A 26 35.84 7.60 -22.16
N ALA A 27 36.74 8.19 -22.93
CA ALA A 27 37.86 9.02 -22.47
C ALA A 27 37.35 10.37 -21.95
N ALA A 28 37.94 10.81 -20.88
CA ALA A 28 37.85 12.16 -20.35
C ALA A 28 38.62 13.14 -21.24
N SER A 29 37.97 14.20 -21.67
CA SER A 29 38.66 15.38 -22.23
C SER A 29 38.68 16.47 -21.19
N VAL A 30 39.85 16.73 -20.70
CA VAL A 30 40.19 17.87 -19.84
C VAL A 30 40.40 19.09 -20.76
N LEU A 31 39.63 20.15 -20.58
CA LEU A 31 39.95 21.46 -21.11
C LEU A 31 40.10 22.44 -19.94
N SER A 32 41.37 22.70 -19.63
CA SER A 32 41.81 23.80 -18.78
C SER A 32 41.65 25.13 -19.52
N LEU A 33 40.97 26.07 -18.91
CA LEU A 33 41.10 27.52 -19.26
C LEU A 33 41.27 28.30 -17.98
N ALA A 34 42.51 28.71 -17.78
CA ALA A 34 42.93 29.69 -16.80
C ALA A 34 42.48 31.09 -17.23
N PHE A 35 41.84 31.83 -16.35
CA PHE A 35 41.73 33.29 -16.54
C PHE A 35 41.82 34.03 -15.20
N CYS A 36 42.87 34.77 -15.16
CA CYS A 36 43.30 35.96 -14.40
C CYS A 36 42.53 36.43 -13.16
N LEU A 37 43.34 36.55 -12.13
CA LEU A 37 43.25 37.37 -10.93
C LEU A 37 42.98 38.85 -11.22
N LEU A 38 41.98 39.43 -10.55
CA LEU A 38 41.96 40.83 -10.08
C LEU A 38 40.98 40.91 -8.91
N PRO A 39 41.33 41.55 -7.78
CA PRO A 39 40.44 41.70 -6.63
C PRO A 39 39.61 43.00 -6.78
N PRO A 40 38.31 42.97 -6.49
CA PRO A 40 37.59 44.21 -6.19
C PRO A 40 37.33 44.37 -4.70
N ARG A 41 37.85 45.44 -4.21
CA ARG A 41 37.39 46.39 -3.19
C ARG A 41 36.14 46.00 -2.39
N ALA A 42 36.37 45.86 -1.10
CA ALA A 42 35.32 45.71 -0.06
C ALA A 42 34.44 46.98 -0.06
N GLN A 43 33.17 46.78 -0.36
CA GLN A 43 32.10 47.69 0.05
C GLN A 43 31.25 46.96 1.08
N ALA A 44 31.31 47.48 2.31
CA ALA A 44 30.42 47.05 3.39
C ALA A 44 28.99 47.56 3.10
N HIS A 45 28.15 46.69 2.59
CA HIS A 45 26.71 46.92 2.57
C HIS A 45 26.12 46.25 3.79
N HIS A 46 25.64 47.05 4.71
CA HIS A 46 24.70 46.63 5.77
C HIS A 46 23.45 46.07 5.09
N THR A 47 23.31 44.77 4.99
CA THR A 47 22.04 44.11 4.68
C THR A 47 21.27 43.95 6.00
N PRO A 48 20.01 44.43 6.07
CA PRO A 48 19.17 44.15 7.22
C PRO A 48 18.94 42.65 7.30
N TYR A 49 19.13 42.07 8.49
CA TYR A 49 18.74 40.71 8.80
C TYR A 49 17.23 40.55 8.58
N PHE A 50 16.86 40.03 7.42
CA PHE A 50 15.55 39.43 7.26
C PHE A 50 15.59 38.13 8.04
N ALA A 51 14.94 38.10 9.19
CA ALA A 51 14.61 36.90 9.87
C ALA A 51 13.69 36.09 8.94
N PHE A 52 14.25 35.02 8.32
CA PHE A 52 13.45 34.01 7.68
C PHE A 52 12.59 33.37 8.77
N PRO A 53 11.27 33.39 8.63
CA PRO A 53 10.44 32.57 9.51
C PRO A 53 10.83 31.12 9.26
N CYS A 54 11.14 30.39 10.34
CA CYS A 54 11.24 28.93 10.30
C CYS A 54 10.06 28.37 9.47
N PRO A 55 10.29 27.43 8.55
CA PRO A 55 9.19 26.72 7.95
C PRO A 55 8.41 26.08 9.10
N ALA A 56 7.22 26.56 9.31
CA ALA A 56 6.25 25.90 10.17
C ALA A 56 6.18 24.46 9.67
N GLN A 57 6.47 23.53 10.58
CA GLN A 57 6.17 22.13 10.39
C GLN A 57 4.73 22.08 9.89
N ASN A 58 4.54 21.58 8.67
CA ASN A 58 3.23 21.28 8.12
C ASN A 58 2.61 20.22 9.03
N GLY A 59 2.05 20.66 10.12
CA GLY A 59 1.07 19.92 10.87
C GLY A 59 -0.07 19.67 9.90
N ILE A 60 -0.32 18.41 9.64
CA ILE A 60 -1.49 17.91 8.92
C ILE A 60 -2.70 18.67 9.46
N ALA A 61 -3.24 19.55 8.64
CA ALA A 61 -4.45 20.30 8.95
C ALA A 61 -5.62 19.31 8.88
N THR A 62 -5.79 18.52 9.92
CA THR A 62 -7.00 17.77 10.18
C THR A 62 -8.10 18.78 10.45
N SER A 63 -8.99 18.97 9.48
CA SER A 63 -10.26 19.66 9.69
C SER A 63 -10.91 19.15 10.98
N PRO A 64 -11.35 20.00 11.89
CA PRO A 64 -11.97 19.56 13.13
C PRO A 64 -13.40 19.08 12.86
N SER A 65 -13.55 17.89 12.28
CA SER A 65 -14.81 17.16 12.39
C SER A 65 -14.93 16.70 13.82
N ALA A 66 -15.87 17.29 14.56
CA ALA A 66 -16.06 17.10 15.98
C ALA A 66 -16.11 15.61 16.35
N GLY A 67 -15.05 15.07 16.91
CA GLY A 67 -15.13 14.07 17.94
C GLY A 67 -14.66 12.65 17.63
N TRP A 68 -14.71 12.13 16.41
CA TRP A 68 -14.32 10.75 16.13
C TRP A 68 -13.51 10.63 14.83
N GLY A 69 -12.45 9.86 14.85
CA GLY A 69 -11.64 9.57 13.67
C GLY A 69 -10.60 8.49 13.96
N VAL A 70 -10.18 7.80 12.94
CA VAL A 70 -9.13 6.78 13.02
C VAL A 70 -8.11 7.03 11.90
N ASN A 71 -6.83 7.02 12.26
CA ASN A 71 -5.73 6.98 11.33
C ASN A 71 -5.06 5.61 11.47
N TYR A 72 -4.82 4.96 10.34
CA TYR A 72 -4.06 3.72 10.24
C TYR A 72 -2.84 3.96 9.37
N LYS A 73 -1.68 3.50 9.82
CA LYS A 73 -0.45 3.57 9.05
C LYS A 73 0.26 2.23 9.05
N PHE A 74 0.71 1.81 7.87
CA PHE A 74 1.57 0.65 7.67
C PHE A 74 2.89 1.09 7.05
N GLU A 75 4.01 0.55 7.54
CA GLU A 75 5.36 0.88 7.07
C GLU A 75 6.20 -0.40 6.92
N ASN A 76 6.69 -0.65 5.69
CA ASN A 76 7.71 -1.67 5.44
C ASN A 76 8.53 -1.31 4.19
N LYS A 77 9.73 -0.82 4.39
CA LYS A 77 10.64 -0.39 3.31
C LYS A 77 11.01 -1.50 2.30
N ARG A 78 10.76 -2.77 2.61
CA ARG A 78 11.06 -3.91 1.74
C ARG A 78 9.91 -4.26 0.80
N PHE A 79 8.73 -3.68 1.01
CA PHE A 79 7.54 -3.96 0.20
C PHE A 79 7.47 -3.02 -1.00
N TYR A 80 6.81 -3.48 -2.05
CA TYR A 80 6.55 -2.65 -3.23
C TYR A 80 5.70 -1.41 -2.92
N VAL A 81 4.81 -1.53 -1.92
CA VAL A 81 4.10 -0.41 -1.30
C VAL A 81 4.66 -0.24 0.11
N PRO A 82 5.71 0.59 0.28
CA PRO A 82 6.44 0.69 1.54
C PRO A 82 5.69 1.44 2.63
N VAL A 83 4.79 2.34 2.24
CA VAL A 83 3.98 3.16 3.15
C VAL A 83 2.54 3.17 2.68
N ILE A 84 1.64 2.93 3.61
CA ILE A 84 0.19 3.08 3.43
C ILE A 84 -0.32 3.85 4.65
N GLU A 85 -1.12 4.88 4.41
CA GLU A 85 -1.79 5.64 5.46
C GLU A 85 -3.27 5.79 5.10
N ILE A 86 -4.16 5.62 6.08
CA ILE A 86 -5.61 5.73 5.90
C ILE A 86 -6.14 6.69 6.95
N ASP A 87 -6.82 7.72 6.50
CA ASP A 87 -7.61 8.60 7.34
C ASP A 87 -9.09 8.24 7.21
N LEU A 88 -9.75 7.95 8.33
CA LEU A 88 -11.15 7.59 8.39
C LEU A 88 -11.93 8.54 9.28
N ALA A 89 -12.95 9.19 8.71
CA ALA A 89 -13.84 10.08 9.41
C ALA A 89 -15.06 9.37 10.03
N ALA A 90 -15.77 10.09 10.89
CA ALA A 90 -16.92 9.58 11.63
C ALA A 90 -18.08 9.12 10.72
N ASP A 91 -18.23 9.71 9.56
CA ASP A 91 -19.29 9.35 8.61
C ASP A 91 -18.92 8.16 7.72
N GLY A 92 -17.71 7.59 7.88
CA GLY A 92 -17.17 6.50 7.07
C GLY A 92 -16.51 6.96 5.77
N SER A 93 -16.42 8.27 5.50
CA SER A 93 -15.56 8.78 4.44
C SER A 93 -14.10 8.67 4.87
N GLY A 94 -13.23 8.40 3.91
CA GLY A 94 -11.80 8.29 4.18
C GLY A 94 -10.96 8.52 2.94
N GLU A 95 -9.66 8.57 3.15
CA GLU A 95 -8.66 8.70 2.11
C GLU A 95 -7.50 7.73 2.40
N VAL A 96 -7.05 7.03 1.36
CA VAL A 96 -5.86 6.19 1.42
C VAL A 96 -4.72 6.92 0.73
N HIS A 97 -3.62 7.06 1.44
CA HIS A 97 -2.36 7.61 0.95
C HIS A 97 -1.35 6.45 0.87
N PHE A 98 -0.69 6.28 -0.25
CA PHE A 98 0.30 5.23 -0.40
C PHE A 98 1.44 5.64 -1.33
N GLN A 99 2.62 5.02 -1.12
CA GLN A 99 3.80 5.21 -1.94
C GLN A 99 4.13 3.91 -2.67
N ARG A 100 4.81 3.97 -3.81
CA ARG A 100 5.21 2.79 -4.59
C ARG A 100 6.69 2.79 -4.92
N GLY A 101 7.32 1.63 -4.72
CA GLY A 101 8.73 1.43 -5.03
C GLY A 101 9.62 2.37 -4.23
N GLU A 102 10.59 2.98 -4.90
CA GLU A 102 11.51 3.97 -4.33
C GLU A 102 11.05 5.42 -4.58
N SER A 103 9.86 5.63 -5.17
CA SER A 103 9.31 6.96 -5.37
C SER A 103 8.80 7.55 -4.06
N ASP A 104 9.13 8.81 -3.83
CA ASP A 104 8.56 9.59 -2.73
C ASP A 104 7.18 10.18 -3.08
N ASP A 105 6.70 9.97 -4.31
CA ASP A 105 5.41 10.47 -4.74
C ASP A 105 4.29 9.75 -3.98
N GLN A 106 3.46 10.54 -3.31
CA GLN A 106 2.27 10.06 -2.62
C GLN A 106 1.12 9.97 -3.62
N LEU A 107 0.45 8.84 -3.62
CA LEU A 107 -0.77 8.58 -4.38
C LEU A 107 -1.95 8.55 -3.42
N ASP A 108 -3.02 9.25 -3.78
CA ASP A 108 -4.18 9.44 -2.92
C ASP A 108 -5.43 8.87 -3.58
N HIS A 109 -6.26 8.15 -2.81
CA HIS A 109 -7.54 7.64 -3.28
C HIS A 109 -8.61 7.78 -2.20
N LYS A 110 -9.76 8.38 -2.56
CA LYS A 110 -10.88 8.62 -1.63
C LYS A 110 -11.86 7.47 -1.66
N PHE A 111 -12.39 7.15 -0.49
CA PHE A 111 -13.36 6.07 -0.34
C PHE A 111 -14.49 6.41 0.63
N LYS A 112 -15.52 5.55 0.60
CA LYS A 112 -16.62 5.56 1.55
C LYS A 112 -16.92 4.14 1.99
N LEU A 113 -16.79 3.86 3.30
CA LEU A 113 -17.10 2.55 3.86
C LEU A 113 -18.59 2.28 3.90
N GLN A 114 -18.96 1.01 3.81
CA GLN A 114 -20.29 0.54 4.13
C GLN A 114 -20.59 0.72 5.62
N PRO A 115 -21.85 1.01 6.00
CA PRO A 115 -22.22 1.20 7.41
C PRO A 115 -21.87 0.01 8.31
N ALA A 116 -21.91 -1.22 7.77
CA ALA A 116 -21.58 -2.43 8.51
C ALA A 116 -20.09 -2.49 8.90
N THR A 117 -19.20 -2.14 7.98
CA THR A 117 -17.75 -2.11 8.23
C THR A 117 -17.39 -1.00 9.22
N LEU A 118 -17.97 0.19 9.04
CA LEU A 118 -17.78 1.30 9.98
C LEU A 118 -18.26 0.93 11.39
N ALA A 119 -19.43 0.28 11.51
CA ALA A 119 -19.96 -0.20 12.78
C ALA A 119 -19.01 -1.23 13.43
N ARG A 120 -18.42 -2.14 12.63
CA ARG A 120 -17.45 -3.13 13.14
C ARG A 120 -16.18 -2.47 13.64
N ILE A 121 -15.63 -1.50 12.91
CA ILE A 121 -14.46 -0.73 13.36
C ILE A 121 -14.74 -0.04 14.71
N ARG A 122 -15.91 0.60 14.85
CA ARG A 122 -16.32 1.24 16.10
C ARG A 122 -16.45 0.24 17.24
N GLN A 123 -17.10 -0.89 16.99
CA GLN A 123 -17.25 -1.96 17.97
C GLN A 123 -15.90 -2.48 18.47
N LEU A 124 -14.91 -2.69 17.56
CA LEU A 124 -13.58 -3.15 17.95
C LEU A 124 -12.85 -2.11 18.81
N LEU A 125 -12.96 -0.83 18.49
CA LEU A 125 -12.40 0.24 19.31
C LEU A 125 -13.06 0.37 20.68
N GLU A 126 -14.35 0.10 20.78
CA GLU A 126 -15.12 0.11 22.05
C GLU A 126 -14.78 -1.10 22.92
N VAL A 127 -14.80 -2.32 22.37
CA VAL A 127 -14.49 -3.56 23.09
C VAL A 127 -13.08 -3.53 23.66
N THR A 128 -12.13 -3.03 22.89
CA THR A 128 -10.73 -2.87 23.33
C THR A 128 -10.51 -1.64 24.23
N ARG A 129 -11.53 -0.81 24.41
CA ARG A 129 -11.42 0.51 25.06
C ARG A 129 -10.21 1.29 24.53
N PHE A 130 -10.00 1.21 23.22
CA PHE A 130 -8.73 1.62 22.58
C PHE A 130 -8.24 2.99 23.04
N VAL A 131 -9.12 3.98 23.16
CA VAL A 131 -8.77 5.36 23.51
C VAL A 131 -8.47 5.55 25.00
N GLU A 132 -8.93 4.62 25.86
CA GLU A 132 -8.80 4.71 27.33
C GLU A 132 -7.71 3.77 27.86
N ALA A 133 -7.48 2.64 27.19
CA ALA A 133 -6.53 1.63 27.63
C ALA A 133 -5.08 2.14 27.56
N THR A 134 -4.23 1.62 28.42
CA THR A 134 -2.79 1.88 28.45
C THR A 134 -1.99 0.66 27.95
N ASP A 135 -2.68 -0.41 27.56
CA ASP A 135 -2.08 -1.69 27.18
C ASP A 135 -1.16 -1.54 25.97
N GLU A 136 -0.01 -2.17 25.98
CA GLU A 136 0.84 -2.34 24.82
C GLU A 136 0.34 -3.51 23.99
N TYR A 137 0.11 -3.28 22.69
CA TYR A 137 -0.36 -4.32 21.77
C TYR A 137 0.78 -5.06 21.08
N GLN A 138 2.02 -4.60 21.23
CA GLN A 138 3.19 -5.32 20.72
C GLN A 138 3.38 -6.62 21.50
N ALA A 139 3.45 -7.74 20.78
CA ALA A 139 3.81 -9.02 21.38
C ALA A 139 5.30 -9.06 21.76
N ASP A 140 5.67 -9.91 22.72
CA ASP A 140 7.06 -10.08 23.19
C ASP A 140 8.03 -10.41 22.05
N LYS A 141 7.56 -11.17 21.06
CA LYS A 141 8.37 -11.55 19.91
C LYS A 141 8.33 -10.46 18.83
N ASP A 142 9.52 -10.03 18.40
CA ASP A 142 9.67 -9.07 17.30
C ASP A 142 9.51 -9.73 15.93
N PHE A 143 8.59 -9.20 15.14
CA PHE A 143 8.33 -9.56 13.75
C PHE A 143 8.50 -8.33 12.83
N SER A 144 9.45 -7.46 13.11
CA SER A 144 9.68 -6.20 12.35
C SER A 144 9.86 -6.41 10.84
N HIS A 145 10.26 -7.61 10.40
CA HIS A 145 10.32 -7.98 8.99
C HIS A 145 8.94 -8.01 8.29
N LEU A 146 7.84 -8.13 9.05
CA LEU A 146 6.47 -8.05 8.54
C LEU A 146 5.97 -6.60 8.35
N GLY A 147 6.74 -5.61 8.83
CA GLY A 147 6.38 -4.21 8.83
C GLY A 147 5.77 -3.74 10.15
N TRP A 148 5.54 -2.45 10.25
CA TRP A 148 4.97 -1.81 11.42
C TRP A 148 3.58 -1.27 11.12
N VAL A 149 2.67 -1.53 12.01
CA VAL A 149 1.31 -0.98 12.01
C VAL A 149 1.23 0.06 13.12
N THR A 150 0.70 1.22 12.79
CA THR A 150 0.33 2.26 13.76
C THR A 150 -1.15 2.55 13.61
N ILE A 151 -1.90 2.47 14.68
CA ILE A 151 -3.31 2.86 14.73
C ILE A 151 -3.43 4.02 15.70
N ALA A 152 -4.00 5.13 15.25
CA ALA A 152 -4.35 6.26 16.08
C ALA A 152 -5.87 6.46 16.04
N ALA A 153 -6.51 6.56 17.19
CA ALA A 153 -7.95 6.81 17.29
C ALA A 153 -8.21 8.03 18.18
N ARG A 154 -9.23 8.80 17.78
CA ARG A 154 -9.71 9.97 18.52
C ARG A 154 -11.19 9.84 18.78
N GLN A 155 -11.59 10.15 20.02
CA GLN A 155 -12.98 10.20 20.45
C GLN A 155 -13.19 11.43 21.34
N GLY A 156 -13.78 12.47 20.80
CA GLY A 156 -13.91 13.76 21.47
C GLY A 156 -12.54 14.38 21.74
N LYS A 157 -12.24 14.65 23.02
CA LYS A 157 -10.96 15.20 23.47
C LYS A 157 -9.89 14.12 23.73
N ARG A 158 -10.29 12.85 23.74
CA ARG A 158 -9.37 11.74 24.01
C ARG A 158 -8.77 11.26 22.69
N GLN A 159 -7.49 10.95 22.71
CA GLN A 159 -6.79 10.34 21.58
C GLN A 159 -5.73 9.37 22.10
N ARG A 160 -5.50 8.32 21.34
CA ARG A 160 -4.43 7.36 21.61
C ARG A 160 -3.85 6.84 20.30
N GLN A 161 -2.56 6.53 20.35
CA GLN A 161 -1.85 5.86 19.28
C GLN A 161 -1.21 4.59 19.82
N ALA A 162 -1.29 3.50 19.07
CA ALA A 162 -0.62 2.25 19.37
C ALA A 162 0.20 1.81 18.14
N ARG A 163 1.43 1.33 18.37
CA ARG A 163 2.32 0.84 17.29
C ARG A 163 2.77 -0.57 17.62
N PHE A 164 2.67 -1.46 16.64
CA PHE A 164 3.09 -2.86 16.78
C PHE A 164 3.47 -3.45 15.42
N ASN A 165 4.27 -4.50 15.40
CA ASN A 165 4.53 -5.31 14.21
C ASN A 165 3.81 -6.65 14.26
N TYR A 166 3.48 -7.10 15.46
CA TYR A 166 2.66 -8.28 15.71
C TYR A 166 1.92 -8.13 17.03
N THR A 167 0.66 -8.58 17.06
CA THR A 167 -0.17 -8.55 18.27
C THR A 167 -0.85 -9.89 18.50
N GLN A 168 -0.99 -10.27 19.78
CA GLN A 168 -1.79 -11.42 20.20
C GLN A 168 -3.24 -11.04 20.53
N ASN A 169 -3.53 -9.74 20.65
CA ASN A 169 -4.88 -9.26 20.84
C ASN A 169 -5.68 -9.43 19.54
N LEU A 170 -6.68 -10.31 19.57
CA LEU A 170 -7.44 -10.72 18.39
C LEU A 170 -8.30 -9.59 17.83
N ASP A 171 -8.82 -8.69 18.69
CA ASP A 171 -9.65 -7.57 18.26
C ASP A 171 -8.80 -6.49 17.57
N ILE A 172 -7.62 -6.22 18.12
CA ILE A 172 -6.65 -5.27 17.48
C ILE A 172 -6.11 -5.86 16.19
N LYS A 173 -5.88 -7.18 16.14
CA LYS A 173 -5.49 -7.85 14.90
C LYS A 173 -6.57 -7.72 13.84
N GLU A 174 -7.84 -8.00 14.19
CA GLU A 174 -8.98 -7.87 13.28
C GLU A 174 -9.11 -6.42 12.77
N LEU A 175 -8.95 -5.42 13.67
CA LEU A 175 -8.97 -4.01 13.30
C LEU A 175 -7.88 -3.68 12.27
N ALA A 176 -6.65 -4.15 12.48
CA ALA A 176 -5.55 -3.96 11.53
C ALA A 176 -5.80 -4.68 10.21
N ASP A 177 -6.38 -5.89 10.23
CA ASP A 177 -6.71 -6.66 9.03
C ASP A 177 -7.82 -5.98 8.20
N ILE A 178 -8.84 -5.36 8.85
CA ILE A 178 -9.86 -4.55 8.17
C ILE A 178 -9.20 -3.37 7.42
N PHE A 179 -8.35 -2.60 8.07
CA PHE A 179 -7.68 -1.48 7.43
C PHE A 179 -6.73 -1.92 6.30
N ARG A 180 -6.03 -3.04 6.49
CA ARG A 180 -5.21 -3.63 5.42
C ARG A 180 -6.04 -4.03 4.22
N GLY A 181 -7.22 -4.61 4.45
CA GLY A 181 -8.15 -4.99 3.40
C GLY A 181 -8.73 -3.78 2.66
N ILE A 182 -9.03 -2.68 3.35
CA ILE A 182 -9.43 -1.40 2.75
C ILE A 182 -8.29 -0.87 1.85
N ALA A 183 -7.05 -0.84 2.38
CA ALA A 183 -5.90 -0.39 1.60
C ALA A 183 -5.71 -1.21 0.31
N THR A 184 -5.77 -2.54 0.43
CA THR A 184 -5.63 -3.45 -0.73
C THR A 184 -6.69 -3.16 -1.79
N GLU A 185 -7.92 -2.94 -1.37
CA GLU A 185 -9.05 -2.63 -2.24
C GLU A 185 -8.85 -1.30 -2.99
N GLU A 186 -8.48 -0.23 -2.28
CA GLU A 186 -8.26 1.09 -2.89
C GLU A 186 -7.06 1.10 -3.84
N ILE A 187 -5.99 0.38 -3.49
CA ILE A 187 -4.84 0.20 -4.37
C ILE A 187 -5.26 -0.51 -5.66
N HIS A 188 -6.09 -1.56 -5.58
CA HIS A 188 -6.60 -2.24 -6.76
C HIS A 188 -7.49 -1.34 -7.62
N LEU A 189 -8.37 -0.54 -7.02
CA LEU A 189 -9.20 0.42 -7.75
C LEU A 189 -8.35 1.44 -8.49
N PHE A 190 -7.37 2.03 -7.81
CA PHE A 190 -6.42 2.95 -8.42
C PHE A 190 -5.63 2.31 -9.57
N ASP A 191 -5.18 1.05 -9.41
CA ASP A 191 -4.45 0.31 -10.44
C ASP A 191 -5.30 0.06 -11.69
N ILE A 192 -6.57 -0.32 -11.49
CA ILE A 192 -7.51 -0.47 -12.60
C ILE A 192 -7.67 0.86 -13.35
N GLU A 193 -7.95 1.96 -12.65
CA GLU A 193 -8.15 3.27 -13.25
C GLU A 193 -6.93 3.72 -14.06
N THR A 194 -5.75 3.56 -13.48
CA THR A 194 -4.48 3.88 -14.16
C THR A 194 -4.28 2.99 -15.39
N SER A 195 -4.58 1.68 -15.26
CA SER A 195 -4.38 0.72 -16.35
C SER A 195 -5.37 0.94 -17.49
N GLU A 196 -6.63 1.22 -17.19
CA GLU A 196 -7.62 1.55 -18.22
C GLU A 196 -7.21 2.76 -19.06
N GLN A 197 -6.58 3.74 -18.43
CA GLN A 197 -6.18 4.97 -19.09
C GLN A 197 -4.86 4.85 -19.88
N PHE A 198 -3.87 4.14 -19.33
CA PHE A 198 -2.51 4.16 -19.87
C PHE A 198 -2.00 2.80 -20.38
N GLN A 199 -2.48 1.69 -19.82
CA GLN A 199 -1.97 0.35 -20.09
C GLN A 199 -3.07 -0.74 -20.08
N PRO A 200 -4.05 -0.69 -20.99
CA PRO A 200 -5.20 -1.63 -20.96
C PRO A 200 -4.80 -3.11 -21.05
N LEU A 201 -3.63 -3.41 -21.60
CA LEU A 201 -3.12 -4.78 -21.72
C LEU A 201 -2.68 -5.39 -20.37
N ASP A 202 -2.49 -4.57 -19.34
CA ASP A 202 -2.17 -5.02 -17.98
C ASP A 202 -3.42 -5.45 -17.18
N LEU A 203 -4.62 -5.08 -17.62
CA LEU A 203 -5.87 -5.40 -16.93
C LEU A 203 -6.05 -6.89 -16.60
N PRO A 204 -5.75 -7.85 -17.50
CA PRO A 204 -5.87 -9.27 -17.14
C PRO A 204 -5.04 -9.65 -15.91
N ARG A 205 -3.79 -9.17 -15.83
CA ARG A 205 -2.89 -9.43 -14.70
C ARG A 205 -3.40 -8.79 -13.40
N LEU A 206 -3.96 -7.59 -13.48
CA LEU A 206 -4.57 -6.92 -12.31
C LEU A 206 -5.80 -7.67 -11.82
N LEU A 207 -6.64 -8.16 -12.72
CA LEU A 207 -7.81 -8.96 -12.37
C LEU A 207 -7.42 -10.29 -11.72
N ASP A 208 -6.33 -10.94 -12.17
CA ASP A 208 -5.77 -12.13 -11.52
C ASP A 208 -5.33 -11.82 -10.07
N ALA A 209 -4.69 -10.68 -9.85
CA ALA A 209 -4.28 -10.23 -8.51
C ALA A 209 -5.50 -9.98 -7.60
N ILE A 210 -6.52 -9.29 -8.10
CA ILE A 210 -7.78 -9.03 -7.39
C ILE A 210 -8.47 -10.35 -7.03
N GLU A 211 -8.60 -11.28 -7.97
CA GLU A 211 -9.23 -12.58 -7.72
C GLU A 211 -8.47 -13.37 -6.64
N ASN A 212 -7.13 -13.32 -6.68
CA ASN A 212 -6.31 -13.95 -5.66
C ASN A 212 -6.51 -13.33 -4.27
N ASP A 213 -6.55 -12.00 -4.16
CA ASP A 213 -6.76 -11.32 -2.88
C ASP A 213 -8.18 -11.53 -2.35
N LEU A 214 -9.18 -11.63 -3.23
CA LEU A 214 -10.54 -12.04 -2.87
C LEU A 214 -10.58 -13.48 -2.31
N LYS A 215 -9.88 -14.43 -2.95
CA LYS A 215 -9.75 -15.83 -2.48
C LYS A 215 -9.05 -15.92 -1.13
N LEU A 216 -8.06 -15.08 -0.90
CA LEU A 216 -7.30 -15.00 0.35
C LEU A 216 -7.96 -14.13 1.42
N GLN A 217 -9.17 -13.61 1.16
CA GLN A 217 -9.93 -12.73 2.08
C GLN A 217 -9.12 -11.49 2.52
N ARG A 218 -8.37 -10.89 1.60
CA ARG A 218 -7.56 -9.70 1.82
C ARG A 218 -8.25 -8.40 1.44
N ILE A 219 -9.49 -8.49 0.96
CA ILE A 219 -10.35 -7.36 0.59
C ILE A 219 -11.50 -7.29 1.58
N THR A 220 -11.71 -6.11 2.16
CA THR A 220 -12.70 -5.94 3.23
C THR A 220 -14.13 -5.83 2.68
N GLU A 221 -14.34 -5.09 1.60
CA GLU A 221 -15.66 -4.83 1.00
C GLU A 221 -15.69 -5.22 -0.48
N PRO A 222 -15.71 -6.52 -0.81
CA PRO A 222 -15.69 -6.99 -2.21
C PRO A 222 -16.74 -6.34 -3.11
N GLU A 223 -17.88 -5.95 -2.53
CA GLU A 223 -19.00 -5.35 -3.25
C GLU A 223 -18.65 -3.97 -3.85
N ARG A 224 -17.67 -3.25 -3.27
CA ARG A 224 -17.24 -1.95 -3.79
C ARG A 224 -16.51 -2.08 -5.13
N LEU A 225 -15.87 -3.21 -5.38
CA LEU A 225 -15.23 -3.50 -6.67
C LEU A 225 -16.24 -3.72 -7.80
N LEU A 226 -17.51 -4.02 -7.48
CA LEU A 226 -18.51 -4.44 -8.48
C LEU A 226 -18.71 -3.40 -9.58
N THR A 227 -18.80 -2.13 -9.24
CA THR A 227 -19.03 -1.06 -10.22
C THR A 227 -17.91 -1.04 -11.25
N LYS A 228 -16.67 -0.99 -10.78
CA LYS A 228 -15.50 -0.91 -11.66
C LYS A 228 -15.30 -2.19 -12.48
N LEU A 229 -15.51 -3.36 -11.88
CA LEU A 229 -15.44 -4.64 -12.58
C LEU A 229 -16.56 -4.78 -13.65
N GLN A 230 -17.74 -4.23 -13.41
CA GLN A 230 -18.84 -4.21 -14.40
C GLN A 230 -18.55 -3.24 -15.55
N GLU A 231 -17.89 -2.11 -15.29
CA GLU A 231 -17.42 -1.20 -16.33
C GLU A 231 -16.45 -1.92 -17.26
N ILE A 232 -15.42 -2.60 -16.74
CA ILE A 232 -14.47 -3.39 -17.55
C ILE A 232 -15.21 -4.47 -18.33
N ALA A 233 -16.11 -5.21 -17.68
CA ALA A 233 -16.84 -6.33 -18.27
C ALA A 233 -17.70 -5.91 -19.48
N ASN A 234 -18.18 -4.68 -19.50
CA ASN A 234 -19.09 -4.15 -20.52
C ASN A 234 -18.42 -3.21 -21.51
N ASN A 235 -17.17 -2.83 -21.28
CA ASN A 235 -16.46 -1.91 -22.17
C ASN A 235 -15.82 -2.66 -23.36
N PRO A 236 -16.33 -2.47 -24.60
CA PRO A 236 -15.84 -3.18 -25.78
C PRO A 236 -14.41 -2.77 -26.18
N THR A 237 -13.89 -1.66 -25.66
CA THR A 237 -12.51 -1.21 -25.95
C THR A 237 -11.48 -1.97 -25.14
N GLN A 238 -11.90 -2.65 -24.06
CA GLN A 238 -10.99 -3.42 -23.22
C GLN A 238 -10.70 -4.81 -23.84
N PRO A 239 -9.54 -5.42 -23.51
CA PRO A 239 -9.21 -6.76 -23.99
C PRO A 239 -10.30 -7.77 -23.62
N LEU A 240 -10.70 -8.63 -24.57
CA LEU A 240 -11.78 -9.62 -24.35
C LEU A 240 -11.49 -10.55 -23.16
N ILE A 241 -10.22 -10.88 -22.94
CA ILE A 241 -9.78 -11.66 -21.77
C ILE A 241 -10.14 -10.93 -20.48
N ALA A 242 -9.84 -9.63 -20.38
CA ALA A 242 -10.18 -8.82 -19.21
C ALA A 242 -11.69 -8.72 -19.02
N GLN A 243 -12.47 -8.48 -20.08
CA GLN A 243 -13.93 -8.45 -20.00
C GLN A 243 -14.50 -9.75 -19.42
N ASN A 244 -14.06 -10.91 -19.95
CA ASN A 244 -14.54 -12.22 -19.52
C ASN A 244 -14.15 -12.51 -18.07
N HIS A 245 -12.91 -12.20 -17.69
CA HIS A 245 -12.45 -12.38 -16.32
C HIS A 245 -13.20 -11.48 -15.33
N ALA A 246 -13.39 -10.20 -15.66
CA ALA A 246 -14.19 -9.29 -14.85
C ALA A 246 -15.63 -9.81 -14.65
N ARG A 247 -16.30 -10.32 -15.69
CA ARG A 247 -17.64 -10.97 -15.57
C ARG A 247 -17.62 -12.14 -14.60
N GLN A 248 -16.57 -12.95 -14.63
CA GLN A 248 -16.43 -14.10 -13.74
C GLN A 248 -16.27 -13.67 -12.27
N ILE A 249 -15.40 -12.67 -11.99
CA ILE A 249 -15.22 -12.11 -10.65
C ILE A 249 -16.54 -11.51 -10.14
N VAL A 250 -17.22 -10.68 -10.95
CA VAL A 250 -18.54 -10.09 -10.63
C VAL A 250 -19.57 -11.16 -10.25
N SER A 251 -19.65 -12.23 -11.06
CA SER A 251 -20.56 -13.34 -10.77
C SER A 251 -20.24 -14.02 -9.43
N THR A 252 -18.95 -14.14 -9.09
CA THR A 252 -18.50 -14.82 -7.87
C THR A 252 -18.75 -13.96 -6.64
N ILE A 253 -18.51 -12.64 -6.72
CA ILE A 253 -18.84 -11.68 -5.64
C ILE A 253 -20.36 -11.69 -5.38
N LYS A 254 -21.19 -11.56 -6.44
CA LYS A 254 -22.66 -11.55 -6.33
C LYS A 254 -23.22 -12.84 -5.71
N LYS A 255 -22.58 -13.98 -5.90
CA LYS A 255 -22.92 -15.26 -5.25
C LYS A 255 -22.46 -15.34 -3.79
N GLY A 256 -21.80 -14.32 -3.27
CA GLY A 256 -21.32 -14.25 -1.91
C GLY A 256 -20.19 -15.26 -1.58
N LYS A 257 -19.47 -15.77 -2.59
CA LYS A 257 -18.39 -16.72 -2.38
C LYS A 257 -17.14 -16.09 -1.74
N PHE A 258 -17.01 -14.78 -1.80
CA PHE A 258 -15.91 -14.00 -1.24
C PHE A 258 -16.31 -13.18 -0.01
N LYS A 259 -17.38 -13.55 0.68
CA LYS A 259 -17.77 -12.83 1.91
C LYS A 259 -16.64 -12.92 2.92
N THR A 260 -16.13 -11.78 3.34
CA THR A 260 -15.23 -11.68 4.48
C THR A 260 -15.95 -12.23 5.70
N THR A 261 -15.41 -13.28 6.30
CA THR A 261 -15.94 -13.81 7.55
C THR A 261 -15.47 -12.88 8.67
N MET A 262 -16.18 -11.75 8.85
CA MET A 262 -16.03 -10.99 10.08
C MET A 262 -16.39 -11.96 11.21
N ARG A 263 -15.52 -12.12 12.19
CA ARG A 263 -15.79 -12.96 13.35
C ARG A 263 -17.11 -12.52 14.00
N LYS A 264 -18.04 -13.47 14.14
CA LYS A 264 -19.31 -13.27 14.85
C LYS A 264 -19.06 -13.14 16.35
#